data_a06908c1ff494f2a747086d4934486bc
#
_entry.id   a06908c1ff494f2a747086d4934486bc
#
_cell.length_a   1.000
_cell.length_b   1.000
_cell.length_c   1.000
_cell.angle_alpha   90.00
_cell.angle_beta   90.00
_cell.angle_gamma   90.00
#
_symmetry.space_group_name_H-M   'P 1'
#
loop_
_entity.id
_entity.type
_entity.pdbx_description
1 polymer ?
#
loop_
_entity_poly.entity_id
_entity_poly.type
_entity_poly.pdbx_seq_one_letter_code
_entity_poly.pdbx_strand_id
1 'polypeptide(L)'
;MSRKKLIGIVAACIIVVITVSVVSLAGRGPIVTFPDPNLEIAVREALNKPSGPIRASELAGLANLTASDSGIEHLSGLQYCTNLTTLDLWHNQISDISPLAGLTSLTYLELGANGIGDISPLANLTNLEYLYLYSNQIGDISPLANLTSLTDLDLWHNQISDISSLANLTNLTYLYLPQNQISDISVLANLTELTEILLHSNQIGNISPLADNPGLGEGDHVSLMNNPLSSDSIKTYLLELRKRGVKVDY
;
A
#
# COMPACT_ATOMS: atom_id res chain seq x y z
N MET A 1 -47.02 24.92 -44.89
CA MET A 1 -46.83 24.25 -43.60
C MET A 1 -47.46 25.10 -42.50
N SER A 2 -48.36 24.58 -41.67
CA SER A 2 -49.05 25.39 -40.66
C SER A 2 -48.11 25.70 -39.50
N ARG A 3 -48.29 26.89 -38.89
CA ARG A 3 -47.48 27.35 -37.71
C ARG A 3 -47.40 26.26 -36.58
N LYS A 4 -48.43 25.44 -36.43
CA LYS A 4 -48.48 24.34 -35.46
C LYS A 4 -47.48 23.20 -35.78
N LYS A 5 -47.19 22.92 -37.06
CA LYS A 5 -46.21 21.88 -37.46
C LYS A 5 -44.75 22.40 -37.23
N LEU A 6 -44.54 23.69 -37.43
CA LEU A 6 -43.19 24.28 -37.20
C LEU A 6 -42.82 24.30 -35.71
N ILE A 7 -43.79 24.60 -34.84
CA ILE A 7 -43.57 24.59 -33.37
C ILE A 7 -43.30 23.16 -32.88
N GLY A 8 -43.99 22.16 -33.43
CA GLY A 8 -43.75 20.76 -33.09
C GLY A 8 -42.34 20.28 -33.49
N ILE A 9 -41.85 20.67 -34.65
CA ILE A 9 -40.50 20.31 -35.12
C ILE A 9 -39.39 20.99 -34.28
N VAL A 10 -39.56 22.25 -33.94
CA VAL A 10 -38.61 23.01 -33.11
C VAL A 10 -38.60 22.44 -31.68
N ALA A 11 -39.77 22.10 -31.12
CA ALA A 11 -39.83 21.46 -29.78
C ALA A 11 -39.21 20.09 -29.76
N ALA A 12 -39.40 19.27 -30.81
CA ALA A 12 -38.76 17.95 -30.90
C ALA A 12 -37.24 18.04 -31.05
N CYS A 13 -36.73 18.97 -31.83
CA CYS A 13 -35.28 19.19 -31.94
C CYS A 13 -34.65 19.72 -30.65
N ILE A 14 -35.31 20.59 -29.89
CA ILE A 14 -34.83 21.09 -28.60
C ILE A 14 -34.82 19.97 -27.55
N ILE A 15 -35.84 19.10 -27.52
CA ILE A 15 -35.91 17.98 -26.60
C ILE A 15 -34.80 16.95 -26.91
N VAL A 16 -34.54 16.67 -28.20
CA VAL A 16 -33.45 15.72 -28.58
C VAL A 16 -32.08 16.29 -28.24
N VAL A 17 -31.82 17.57 -28.42
CA VAL A 17 -30.55 18.22 -28.06
C VAL A 17 -30.36 18.25 -26.53
N ILE A 18 -31.42 18.55 -25.76
CA ILE A 18 -31.34 18.54 -24.29
C ILE A 18 -31.15 17.10 -23.75
N THR A 19 -31.83 16.10 -24.33
CA THR A 19 -31.66 14.71 -23.88
C THR A 19 -30.29 14.16 -24.24
N VAL A 20 -29.73 14.46 -25.41
CA VAL A 20 -28.35 14.05 -25.77
C VAL A 20 -27.33 14.76 -24.88
N SER A 21 -27.52 16.03 -24.57
CA SER A 21 -26.63 16.76 -23.64
C SER A 21 -26.75 16.26 -22.20
N VAL A 22 -27.94 15.92 -21.73
CA VAL A 22 -28.16 15.37 -20.38
C VAL A 22 -27.63 13.95 -20.25
N VAL A 23 -27.82 13.10 -21.26
CA VAL A 23 -27.25 11.74 -21.29
C VAL A 23 -25.71 11.80 -21.35
N SER A 24 -25.15 12.71 -22.12
CA SER A 24 -23.69 12.94 -22.16
C SER A 24 -23.12 13.48 -20.84
N LEU A 25 -23.90 14.23 -20.05
CA LEU A 25 -23.50 14.73 -18.73
C LEU A 25 -23.74 13.71 -17.62
N ALA A 26 -24.81 12.93 -17.68
CA ALA A 26 -25.15 11.91 -16.69
C ALA A 26 -24.14 10.74 -16.64
N GLY A 27 -23.44 10.45 -17.75
CA GLY A 27 -22.42 9.39 -17.81
C GLY A 27 -21.03 9.77 -17.30
N ARG A 28 -20.79 11.05 -16.93
CA ARG A 28 -19.45 11.51 -16.55
C ARG A 28 -19.17 11.51 -15.04
N GLY A 29 -20.15 11.19 -14.21
CA GLY A 29 -20.03 11.27 -12.75
C GLY A 29 -19.87 12.71 -12.22
N PRO A 30 -19.79 12.88 -10.89
CA PRO A 30 -19.62 14.19 -10.26
C PRO A 30 -18.25 14.80 -10.60
N ILE A 31 -18.19 16.15 -10.50
CA ILE A 31 -16.91 16.86 -10.48
C ILE A 31 -16.26 16.58 -9.13
N VAL A 32 -14.98 16.22 -9.17
CA VAL A 32 -14.15 15.98 -7.99
C VAL A 32 -13.24 17.18 -7.79
N THR A 33 -13.13 17.63 -6.56
CA THR A 33 -12.21 18.68 -6.13
C THR A 33 -11.14 18.06 -5.23
N PHE A 34 -9.92 18.54 -5.34
CA PHE A 34 -8.80 18.15 -4.51
C PHE A 34 -8.47 19.31 -3.58
N PRO A 35 -8.63 19.14 -2.23
CA PRO A 35 -8.21 20.17 -1.28
C PRO A 35 -6.71 20.42 -1.30
N ASP A 36 -5.93 19.38 -1.61
CA ASP A 36 -4.48 19.46 -1.74
C ASP A 36 -4.08 19.82 -3.17
N PRO A 37 -3.47 21.00 -3.39
CA PRO A 37 -3.10 21.45 -4.73
C PRO A 37 -1.98 20.62 -5.37
N ASN A 38 -1.09 20.04 -4.56
CA ASN A 38 0.00 19.21 -5.06
C ASN A 38 -0.55 17.87 -5.58
N LEU A 39 -1.52 17.29 -4.85
CA LEU A 39 -2.23 16.10 -5.32
C LEU A 39 -3.01 16.39 -6.60
N GLU A 40 -3.68 17.56 -6.69
CA GLU A 40 -4.39 17.95 -7.91
C GLU A 40 -3.45 18.04 -9.12
N ILE A 41 -2.25 18.60 -8.93
CA ILE A 41 -1.24 18.69 -9.99
C ILE A 41 -0.87 17.29 -10.47
N ALA A 42 -0.50 16.39 -9.55
CA ALA A 42 -0.11 15.02 -9.89
C ALA A 42 -1.23 14.25 -10.62
N VAL A 43 -2.48 14.39 -10.17
CA VAL A 43 -3.64 13.77 -10.82
C VAL A 43 -3.87 14.37 -12.21
N ARG A 44 -3.70 15.67 -12.40
CA ARG A 44 -3.82 16.31 -13.71
C ARG A 44 -2.77 15.83 -14.69
N GLU A 45 -1.55 15.67 -14.24
CA GLU A 45 -0.45 15.11 -15.03
C GLU A 45 -0.76 13.67 -15.44
N ALA A 46 -1.16 12.82 -14.50
CA ALA A 46 -1.51 11.43 -14.76
C ALA A 46 -2.69 11.29 -15.74
N LEU A 47 -3.67 12.20 -15.68
CA LEU A 47 -4.81 12.26 -16.61
C LEU A 47 -4.47 12.95 -17.94
N ASN A 48 -3.27 13.55 -18.10
CA ASN A 48 -2.91 14.45 -19.20
C ASN A 48 -3.97 15.55 -19.42
N LYS A 49 -4.44 16.15 -18.32
CA LYS A 49 -5.54 17.12 -18.29
C LYS A 49 -5.16 18.39 -17.53
N PRO A 50 -4.42 19.34 -18.16
CA PRO A 50 -3.88 20.52 -17.47
C PRO A 50 -4.95 21.51 -17.00
N SER A 51 -6.19 21.43 -17.48
CA SER A 51 -7.25 22.38 -17.12
C SER A 51 -8.66 21.78 -17.22
N GLY A 52 -9.64 22.53 -16.71
CA GLY A 52 -11.04 22.11 -16.69
C GLY A 52 -11.39 21.20 -15.50
N PRO A 53 -12.69 20.88 -15.33
CA PRO A 53 -13.14 20.06 -14.21
C PRO A 53 -12.69 18.61 -14.34
N ILE A 54 -12.16 18.04 -13.26
CA ILE A 54 -11.87 16.59 -13.15
C ILE A 54 -13.16 15.89 -12.70
N ARG A 55 -13.49 14.77 -13.31
CA ARG A 55 -14.70 13.99 -13.01
C ARG A 55 -14.36 12.62 -12.46
N ALA A 56 -15.24 12.09 -11.62
CA ALA A 56 -15.08 10.77 -11.04
C ALA A 56 -14.89 9.65 -12.09
N SER A 57 -15.56 9.76 -13.25
CA SER A 57 -15.38 8.79 -14.34
C SER A 57 -13.99 8.82 -15.00
N GLU A 58 -13.31 9.96 -14.98
CA GLU A 58 -11.94 10.08 -15.47
C GLU A 58 -10.95 9.46 -14.47
N LEU A 59 -11.18 9.73 -13.18
CA LEU A 59 -10.40 9.17 -12.07
C LEU A 59 -10.55 7.64 -11.98
N ALA A 60 -11.76 7.12 -12.19
CA ALA A 60 -12.01 5.69 -12.25
C ALA A 60 -11.24 4.98 -13.40
N GLY A 61 -10.79 5.71 -14.41
CA GLY A 61 -9.96 5.17 -15.50
C GLY A 61 -8.45 5.16 -15.19
N LEU A 62 -8.02 5.80 -14.09
CA LEU A 62 -6.62 5.90 -13.74
C LEU A 62 -6.11 4.59 -13.14
N ALA A 63 -5.09 4.00 -13.75
CA ALA A 63 -4.47 2.75 -13.28
C ALA A 63 -3.20 3.00 -12.46
N ASN A 64 -2.46 4.07 -12.75
CA ASN A 64 -1.19 4.36 -12.10
C ASN A 64 -1.15 5.83 -11.68
N LEU A 65 -0.67 6.11 -10.48
CA LEU A 65 -0.39 7.45 -9.99
C LEU A 65 0.94 7.45 -9.25
N THR A 66 1.87 8.28 -9.70
CA THR A 66 3.16 8.53 -9.04
C THR A 66 3.20 10.02 -8.67
N ALA A 67 3.35 10.29 -7.38
CA ALA A 67 3.41 11.62 -6.81
C ALA A 67 4.38 11.66 -5.60
N SER A 68 5.55 11.04 -5.78
CA SER A 68 6.63 11.03 -4.79
C SER A 68 7.22 12.42 -4.62
N ASP A 69 7.69 12.73 -3.40
CA ASP A 69 8.41 13.97 -3.06
C ASP A 69 7.66 15.26 -3.49
N SER A 70 6.33 15.25 -3.37
CA SER A 70 5.47 16.31 -3.90
C SER A 70 4.91 17.25 -2.82
N GLY A 71 5.19 16.99 -1.54
CA GLY A 71 4.70 17.79 -0.41
C GLY A 71 3.19 17.66 -0.20
N ILE A 72 2.60 16.50 -0.55
CA ILE A 72 1.18 16.20 -0.39
C ILE A 72 0.88 15.95 1.09
N GLU A 73 -0.19 16.59 1.60
CA GLU A 73 -0.70 16.40 2.97
C GLU A 73 -2.03 15.65 2.99
N HIS A 74 -2.89 15.84 1.97
CA HIS A 74 -4.26 15.33 1.96
C HIS A 74 -4.59 14.52 0.71
N LEU A 75 -5.13 13.31 0.91
CA LEU A 75 -5.48 12.37 -0.18
C LEU A 75 -6.94 12.47 -0.66
N SER A 76 -7.73 13.43 -0.15
CA SER A 76 -9.14 13.59 -0.55
C SER A 76 -9.28 13.79 -2.05
N GLY A 77 -10.11 12.96 -2.67
CA GLY A 77 -10.28 12.88 -4.13
C GLY A 77 -9.78 11.54 -4.71
N LEU A 78 -8.79 10.88 -4.07
CA LEU A 78 -8.29 9.58 -4.54
C LEU A 78 -9.31 8.44 -4.40
N GLN A 79 -10.29 8.55 -3.50
CA GLN A 79 -11.34 7.52 -3.36
C GLN A 79 -12.14 7.27 -4.65
N TYR A 80 -12.03 8.13 -5.64
CA TYR A 80 -12.64 7.95 -6.96
C TYR A 80 -11.75 7.21 -7.97
N CYS A 81 -10.49 6.94 -7.65
CA CYS A 81 -9.54 6.22 -8.51
C CYS A 81 -9.70 4.70 -8.35
N THR A 82 -10.91 4.18 -8.52
CA THR A 82 -11.30 2.80 -8.15
C THR A 82 -10.60 1.69 -8.92
N ASN A 83 -9.99 1.99 -10.08
CA ASN A 83 -9.21 1.02 -10.86
C ASN A 83 -7.69 1.22 -10.70
N LEU A 84 -7.26 2.00 -9.71
CA LEU A 84 -5.85 2.23 -9.45
C LEU A 84 -5.20 0.91 -9.00
N THR A 85 -4.16 0.50 -9.71
CA THR A 85 -3.36 -0.69 -9.42
C THR A 85 -2.01 -0.35 -8.80
N THR A 86 -1.45 0.81 -9.16
CA THR A 86 -0.15 1.29 -8.67
C THR A 86 -0.30 2.69 -8.12
N LEU A 87 0.10 2.88 -6.86
CA LEU A 87 0.14 4.18 -6.20
C LEU A 87 1.48 4.38 -5.51
N ASP A 88 2.21 5.42 -5.92
CA ASP A 88 3.45 5.84 -5.30
C ASP A 88 3.29 7.25 -4.73
N LEU A 89 3.38 7.35 -3.42
CA LEU A 89 3.27 8.56 -2.62
C LEU A 89 4.47 8.72 -1.66
N TRP A 90 5.62 8.15 -2.03
CA TRP A 90 6.83 8.23 -1.23
C TRP A 90 7.22 9.66 -0.88
N HIS A 91 7.74 9.87 0.34
CA HIS A 91 8.31 11.12 0.81
C HIS A 91 7.36 12.32 0.65
N ASN A 92 6.19 12.21 1.30
CA ASN A 92 5.19 13.27 1.41
C ASN A 92 4.94 13.62 2.89
N GLN A 93 3.85 14.33 3.20
CA GLN A 93 3.48 14.73 4.56
C GLN A 93 2.12 14.13 4.97
N ILE A 94 1.84 12.92 4.47
CA ILE A 94 0.56 12.25 4.62
C ILE A 94 0.46 11.62 6.01
N SER A 95 -0.66 11.85 6.70
CA SER A 95 -0.99 11.17 7.97
C SER A 95 -2.32 10.41 7.90
N ASP A 96 -3.28 10.89 7.08
CA ASP A 96 -4.58 10.26 6.89
C ASP A 96 -4.66 9.58 5.52
N ILE A 97 -4.77 8.26 5.54
CA ILE A 97 -4.90 7.40 4.36
C ILE A 97 -6.32 6.84 4.19
N SER A 98 -7.32 7.38 4.92
CA SER A 98 -8.73 6.95 4.80
C SER A 98 -9.29 6.99 3.37
N PRO A 99 -8.87 7.92 2.46
CA PRO A 99 -9.33 7.90 1.08
C PRO A 99 -8.91 6.66 0.28
N LEU A 100 -7.93 5.87 0.76
CA LEU A 100 -7.46 4.66 0.08
C LEU A 100 -8.29 3.41 0.38
N ALA A 101 -9.16 3.43 1.41
CA ALA A 101 -9.85 2.25 1.93
C ALA A 101 -10.69 1.48 0.90
N GLY A 102 -11.16 2.14 -0.17
CA GLY A 102 -11.95 1.54 -1.25
C GLY A 102 -11.16 1.15 -2.50
N LEU A 103 -9.85 1.36 -2.54
CA LEU A 103 -9.01 1.13 -3.73
C LEU A 103 -8.55 -0.33 -3.83
N THR A 104 -9.49 -1.24 -3.81
CA THR A 104 -9.25 -2.69 -3.74
C THR A 104 -8.56 -3.29 -4.96
N SER A 105 -8.37 -2.52 -6.03
CA SER A 105 -7.59 -2.93 -7.22
C SER A 105 -6.07 -2.75 -7.04
N LEU A 106 -5.61 -2.08 -5.96
CA LEU A 106 -4.19 -1.84 -5.70
C LEU A 106 -3.44 -3.16 -5.53
N THR A 107 -2.34 -3.29 -6.27
CA THR A 107 -1.35 -4.36 -6.16
C THR A 107 -0.01 -3.84 -5.67
N TYR A 108 0.30 -2.58 -5.93
CA TYR A 108 1.52 -1.88 -5.49
C TYR A 108 1.15 -0.60 -4.75
N LEU A 109 1.63 -0.45 -3.52
CA LEU A 109 1.41 0.75 -2.71
C LEU A 109 2.70 1.16 -2.00
N GLU A 110 3.21 2.34 -2.36
CA GLU A 110 4.36 2.99 -1.74
C GLU A 110 3.91 4.22 -0.94
N LEU A 111 4.12 4.16 0.37
CA LEU A 111 3.77 5.18 1.36
C LEU A 111 4.94 5.49 2.32
N GLY A 112 6.16 5.06 1.99
CA GLY A 112 7.34 5.30 2.81
C GLY A 112 7.65 6.77 3.02
N ALA A 113 8.31 7.09 4.13
CA ALA A 113 8.70 8.44 4.52
C ALA A 113 7.51 9.44 4.55
N ASN A 114 6.51 9.10 5.35
CA ASN A 114 5.33 9.93 5.63
C ASN A 114 5.11 10.06 7.15
N GLY A 115 3.93 10.52 7.57
CA GLY A 115 3.54 10.67 8.99
C GLY A 115 2.45 9.71 9.43
N ILE A 116 2.34 8.53 8.83
CA ILE A 116 1.22 7.60 8.98
C ILE A 116 1.35 6.82 10.30
N GLY A 117 0.29 6.86 11.12
CA GLY A 117 0.19 6.05 12.34
C GLY A 117 -0.90 4.98 12.23
N ASP A 118 -2.03 5.30 11.61
CA ASP A 118 -3.17 4.38 11.43
C ASP A 118 -3.22 3.82 10.01
N ILE A 119 -3.09 2.51 9.90
CA ILE A 119 -3.20 1.76 8.64
C ILE A 119 -4.47 0.93 8.53
N SER A 120 -5.47 1.17 9.38
CA SER A 120 -6.78 0.49 9.31
C SER A 120 -7.46 0.61 7.94
N PRO A 121 -7.29 1.71 7.15
CA PRO A 121 -7.84 1.79 5.81
C PRO A 121 -7.31 0.75 4.83
N LEU A 122 -6.16 0.12 5.10
CA LEU A 122 -5.57 -0.90 4.22
C LEU A 122 -6.18 -2.30 4.38
N ALA A 123 -6.96 -2.55 5.44
CA ALA A 123 -7.40 -3.88 5.84
C ALA A 123 -8.16 -4.69 4.76
N ASN A 124 -8.77 -4.01 3.79
CA ASN A 124 -9.52 -4.65 2.70
C ASN A 124 -8.79 -4.64 1.33
N LEU A 125 -7.56 -4.16 1.27
CA LEU A 125 -6.78 -4.10 0.03
C LEU A 125 -6.09 -5.45 -0.25
N THR A 126 -6.87 -6.51 -0.29
CA THR A 126 -6.40 -7.92 -0.33
C THR A 126 -5.65 -8.31 -1.61
N ASN A 127 -5.65 -7.46 -2.63
CA ASN A 127 -4.88 -7.67 -3.86
C ASN A 127 -3.45 -7.10 -3.78
N LEU A 128 -3.07 -6.45 -2.67
CA LEU A 128 -1.72 -5.92 -2.51
C LEU A 128 -0.69 -7.06 -2.52
N GLU A 129 0.29 -6.93 -3.41
CA GLU A 129 1.47 -7.78 -3.54
C GLU A 129 2.71 -7.09 -2.95
N TYR A 130 2.82 -5.76 -3.15
CA TYR A 130 3.94 -4.92 -2.72
C TYR A 130 3.43 -3.79 -1.84
N LEU A 131 3.90 -3.74 -0.59
CA LEU A 131 3.51 -2.72 0.37
C LEU A 131 4.73 -2.15 1.10
N TYR A 132 4.99 -0.86 0.87
CA TYR A 132 6.10 -0.14 1.48
C TYR A 132 5.58 0.96 2.39
N LEU A 133 5.86 0.83 3.68
CA LEU A 133 5.40 1.69 4.77
C LEU A 133 6.55 2.15 5.67
N TYR A 134 7.79 2.04 5.19
CA TYR A 134 8.98 2.40 5.97
C TYR A 134 9.00 3.88 6.36
N SER A 135 9.70 4.20 7.45
CA SER A 135 9.85 5.57 7.96
C SER A 135 8.50 6.27 8.18
N ASN A 136 7.64 5.62 8.98
CA ASN A 136 6.34 6.13 9.43
C ASN A 136 6.23 6.06 10.97
N GLN A 137 5.03 6.14 11.52
CA GLN A 137 4.75 6.12 12.97
C GLN A 137 3.86 4.93 13.36
N ILE A 138 3.93 3.83 12.62
CA ILE A 138 3.03 2.68 12.74
C ILE A 138 3.41 1.84 13.95
N GLY A 139 2.44 1.59 14.85
CA GLY A 139 2.60 0.68 15.98
C GLY A 139 1.77 -0.59 15.84
N ASP A 140 0.55 -0.48 15.31
CA ASP A 140 -0.38 -1.59 15.10
C ASP A 140 -0.44 -2.00 13.64
N ILE A 141 -0.05 -3.24 13.35
CA ILE A 141 -0.12 -3.85 12.02
C ILE A 141 -1.21 -4.93 11.91
N SER A 142 -2.13 -5.00 12.87
CA SER A 142 -3.27 -5.93 12.81
C SER A 142 -4.13 -5.78 11.54
N PRO A 143 -4.26 -4.58 10.91
CA PRO A 143 -4.96 -4.44 9.64
C PRO A 143 -4.37 -5.25 8.48
N LEU A 144 -3.10 -5.67 8.56
CA LEU A 144 -2.44 -6.45 7.51
C LEU A 144 -2.80 -7.94 7.51
N ALA A 145 -3.45 -8.45 8.57
CA ALA A 145 -3.66 -9.89 8.81
C ALA A 145 -4.35 -10.66 7.66
N ASN A 146 -5.11 -9.98 6.80
CA ASN A 146 -5.83 -10.58 5.69
C ASN A 146 -5.23 -10.28 4.31
N LEU A 147 -4.11 -9.56 4.23
CA LEU A 147 -3.46 -9.20 2.97
C LEU A 147 -2.59 -10.37 2.46
N THR A 148 -3.20 -11.52 2.29
CA THR A 148 -2.51 -12.79 2.00
C THR A 148 -1.84 -12.87 0.62
N SER A 149 -2.05 -11.87 -0.24
CA SER A 149 -1.36 -11.74 -1.54
C SER A 149 0.02 -11.09 -1.41
N LEU A 150 0.37 -10.52 -0.23
CA LEU A 150 1.65 -9.84 -0.04
C LEU A 150 2.83 -10.79 -0.24
N THR A 151 3.76 -10.35 -1.10
CA THR A 151 5.07 -10.96 -1.34
C THR A 151 6.20 -10.13 -0.77
N ASP A 152 6.03 -8.80 -0.76
CA ASP A 152 7.03 -7.82 -0.32
C ASP A 152 6.41 -6.86 0.68
N LEU A 153 6.99 -6.83 1.89
CA LEU A 153 6.53 -5.95 2.97
C LEU A 153 7.72 -5.23 3.60
N ASP A 154 7.75 -3.90 3.47
CA ASP A 154 8.74 -3.05 4.14
C ASP A 154 8.08 -2.17 5.19
N LEU A 155 8.46 -2.40 6.43
CA LEU A 155 8.03 -1.70 7.64
C LEU A 155 9.22 -1.13 8.43
N TRP A 156 10.38 -0.95 7.78
CA TRP A 156 11.57 -0.39 8.40
C TRP A 156 11.27 0.97 9.05
N HIS A 157 11.90 1.21 10.22
CA HIS A 157 11.82 2.48 10.96
C HIS A 157 10.37 2.90 11.28
N ASN A 158 9.73 2.06 12.12
CA ASN A 158 8.39 2.28 12.69
C ASN A 158 8.41 2.03 14.22
N GLN A 159 7.26 1.83 14.83
CA GLN A 159 7.11 1.64 16.29
C GLN A 159 6.50 0.26 16.62
N ILE A 160 6.72 -0.73 15.76
CA ILE A 160 6.09 -2.04 15.81
C ILE A 160 6.75 -2.91 16.90
N SER A 161 5.93 -3.53 17.75
CA SER A 161 6.39 -4.49 18.75
C SER A 161 5.78 -5.89 18.59
N ASP A 162 4.57 -5.98 18.03
CA ASP A 162 3.84 -7.23 17.78
C ASP A 162 3.70 -7.47 16.27
N ILE A 163 4.19 -8.61 15.81
CA ILE A 163 4.10 -9.07 14.41
C ILE A 163 3.24 -10.32 14.24
N SER A 164 2.47 -10.71 15.26
CA SER A 164 1.61 -11.90 15.23
C SER A 164 0.58 -11.90 14.09
N SER A 165 0.14 -10.71 13.67
CA SER A 165 -0.79 -10.53 12.55
C SER A 165 -0.23 -10.98 11.19
N LEU A 166 1.11 -11.17 11.07
CA LEU A 166 1.72 -11.68 9.85
C LEU A 166 1.53 -13.20 9.65
N ALA A 167 0.95 -13.91 10.62
CA ALA A 167 0.86 -15.38 10.63
C ALA A 167 0.23 -16.00 9.36
N ASN A 168 -0.68 -15.30 8.71
CA ASN A 168 -1.37 -15.80 7.51
C ASN A 168 -0.73 -15.33 6.18
N LEU A 169 0.31 -14.50 6.24
CA LEU A 169 0.94 -13.92 5.05
C LEU A 169 1.99 -14.88 4.48
N THR A 170 1.58 -16.11 4.20
CA THR A 170 2.47 -17.22 3.83
C THR A 170 3.13 -17.06 2.45
N ASN A 171 2.71 -16.09 1.64
CA ASN A 171 3.33 -15.77 0.35
C ASN A 171 4.50 -14.75 0.47
N LEU A 172 4.77 -14.23 1.70
CA LEU A 172 5.87 -13.28 1.90
C LEU A 172 7.21 -13.92 1.55
N THR A 173 7.94 -13.23 0.65
CA THR A 173 9.29 -13.56 0.20
C THR A 173 10.31 -12.58 0.78
N TYR A 174 9.96 -11.29 0.86
CA TYR A 174 10.78 -10.21 1.40
C TYR A 174 10.08 -9.54 2.58
N LEU A 175 10.75 -9.55 3.75
CA LEU A 175 10.22 -8.95 4.98
C LEU A 175 11.26 -8.05 5.63
N TYR A 176 11.01 -6.74 5.60
CA TYR A 176 11.91 -5.73 6.16
C TYR A 176 11.28 -5.05 7.38
N LEU A 177 11.84 -5.30 8.55
CA LEU A 177 11.37 -4.83 9.86
C LEU A 177 12.48 -4.14 10.69
N PRO A 178 13.58 -3.62 10.11
CA PRO A 178 14.64 -3.02 10.92
C PRO A 178 14.14 -1.80 11.69
N GLN A 179 14.86 -1.46 12.79
CA GLN A 179 14.58 -0.26 13.59
C GLN A 179 13.12 -0.21 14.06
N ASN A 180 12.68 -1.29 14.71
CA ASN A 180 11.40 -1.42 15.40
C ASN A 180 11.62 -1.84 16.87
N GLN A 181 10.61 -2.32 17.55
CA GLN A 181 10.65 -2.72 18.97
C GLN A 181 10.30 -4.21 19.14
N ILE A 182 10.55 -5.04 18.12
CA ILE A 182 10.14 -6.43 18.04
C ILE A 182 11.04 -7.29 18.94
N SER A 183 10.41 -8.13 19.77
CA SER A 183 11.11 -9.10 20.60
C SER A 183 10.71 -10.56 20.29
N ASP A 184 9.43 -10.78 19.96
CA ASP A 184 8.90 -12.09 19.58
C ASP A 184 8.77 -12.21 18.06
N ILE A 185 9.45 -13.22 17.51
CA ILE A 185 9.44 -13.56 16.10
C ILE A 185 8.90 -14.97 15.84
N SER A 186 8.14 -15.52 16.78
CA SER A 186 7.59 -16.89 16.70
C SER A 186 6.79 -17.14 15.41
N VAL A 187 6.10 -16.12 14.91
CA VAL A 187 5.33 -16.17 13.67
C VAL A 187 6.17 -16.55 12.44
N LEU A 188 7.46 -16.20 12.43
CA LEU A 188 8.35 -16.44 11.27
C LEU A 188 8.65 -17.92 11.03
N ALA A 189 8.43 -18.78 12.02
CA ALA A 189 8.62 -20.23 11.86
C ALA A 189 7.73 -20.84 10.77
N ASN A 190 6.59 -20.22 10.46
CA ASN A 190 5.61 -20.73 9.50
C ASN A 190 5.60 -19.99 8.15
N LEU A 191 6.37 -18.91 8.00
CA LEU A 191 6.46 -18.13 6.75
C LEU A 191 7.57 -18.73 5.87
N THR A 192 7.27 -19.87 5.24
CA THR A 192 8.26 -20.72 4.58
C THR A 192 8.75 -20.25 3.23
N GLU A 193 8.10 -19.24 2.64
CA GLU A 193 8.50 -18.62 1.37
C GLU A 193 9.51 -17.48 1.54
N LEU A 194 9.83 -17.09 2.80
CA LEU A 194 10.76 -16.00 3.09
C LEU A 194 12.18 -16.36 2.64
N THR A 195 12.79 -15.48 1.84
CA THR A 195 14.17 -15.58 1.36
C THR A 195 15.06 -14.44 1.87
N GLU A 196 14.47 -13.27 2.16
CA GLU A 196 15.19 -12.14 2.74
C GLU A 196 14.43 -11.56 3.94
N ILE A 197 15.08 -11.58 5.10
CA ILE A 197 14.50 -11.16 6.38
C ILE A 197 15.45 -10.15 7.04
N LEU A 198 15.06 -8.89 7.08
CA LEU A 198 15.84 -7.85 7.77
C LEU A 198 15.18 -7.52 9.10
N LEU A 199 15.89 -7.79 10.21
CA LEU A 199 15.42 -7.63 11.59
C LEU A 199 16.40 -6.83 12.45
N HIS A 200 17.42 -6.21 11.86
CA HIS A 200 18.43 -5.51 12.64
C HIS A 200 17.84 -4.33 13.43
N SER A 201 18.48 -4.00 14.55
CA SER A 201 18.06 -2.91 15.43
C SER A 201 16.64 -3.10 15.99
N ASN A 202 16.41 -4.27 16.60
CA ASN A 202 15.20 -4.65 17.33
C ASN A 202 15.56 -5.13 18.75
N GLN A 203 14.66 -5.84 19.42
CA GLN A 203 14.83 -6.34 20.79
C GLN A 203 14.81 -7.88 20.84
N ILE A 204 15.24 -8.55 19.76
CA ILE A 204 15.15 -9.99 19.59
C ILE A 204 16.24 -10.70 20.41
N GLY A 205 15.81 -11.55 21.35
CA GLY A 205 16.72 -12.40 22.14
C GLY A 205 16.77 -13.84 21.64
N ASN A 206 15.64 -14.39 21.21
CA ASN A 206 15.47 -15.77 20.77
C ASN A 206 15.21 -15.85 19.26
N ILE A 207 16.07 -16.56 18.54
CA ILE A 207 15.95 -16.79 17.10
C ILE A 207 15.63 -18.25 16.75
N SER A 208 15.21 -19.07 17.72
CA SER A 208 14.77 -20.45 17.42
C SER A 208 13.69 -20.51 16.33
N PRO A 209 12.72 -19.53 16.21
CA PRO A 209 11.75 -19.57 15.14
C PRO A 209 12.34 -19.52 13.72
N LEU A 210 13.51 -18.88 13.55
CA LEU A 210 14.21 -18.90 12.26
C LEU A 210 14.85 -20.28 11.98
N ALA A 211 15.41 -20.92 13.01
CA ALA A 211 15.94 -22.27 12.87
C ALA A 211 14.83 -23.31 12.67
N ASP A 212 13.66 -23.08 13.28
CA ASP A 212 12.48 -23.95 13.13
C ASP A 212 11.77 -23.75 11.77
N ASN A 213 12.06 -22.66 11.04
CA ASN A 213 11.49 -22.42 9.72
C ASN A 213 12.13 -23.34 8.68
N PRO A 214 11.37 -24.30 8.09
CA PRO A 214 11.93 -25.27 7.13
C PRO A 214 12.20 -24.64 5.74
N GLY A 215 11.66 -23.47 5.44
CA GLY A 215 11.86 -22.77 4.17
C GLY A 215 13.25 -22.15 4.06
N LEU A 216 13.83 -21.68 5.17
CA LEU A 216 15.12 -21.01 5.15
C LEU A 216 16.27 -21.99 4.82
N GLY A 217 17.08 -21.67 3.80
CA GLY A 217 18.14 -22.52 3.30
C GLY A 217 19.23 -21.80 2.50
N GLU A 218 19.80 -22.49 1.53
CA GLU A 218 20.90 -21.98 0.71
C GLU A 218 20.45 -20.78 -0.14
N GLY A 219 21.17 -19.67 -0.02
CA GLY A 219 20.92 -18.44 -0.76
C GLY A 219 20.07 -17.42 0.00
N ASP A 220 19.38 -17.83 1.07
CA ASP A 220 18.56 -16.90 1.86
C ASP A 220 19.41 -16.00 2.76
N HIS A 221 18.86 -14.84 3.10
CA HIS A 221 19.56 -13.84 3.89
C HIS A 221 18.74 -13.41 5.12
N VAL A 222 19.38 -13.39 6.28
CA VAL A 222 18.81 -12.91 7.55
C VAL A 222 19.75 -11.89 8.18
N SER A 223 19.29 -10.67 8.43
CA SER A 223 20.03 -9.66 9.18
C SER A 223 19.47 -9.48 10.59
N LEU A 224 20.32 -9.73 11.60
CA LEU A 224 20.01 -9.67 13.03
C LEU A 224 20.87 -8.67 13.80
N MET A 225 21.71 -7.87 13.13
CA MET A 225 22.62 -6.91 13.76
C MET A 225 21.90 -6.02 14.78
N ASN A 226 22.57 -5.64 15.86
CA ASN A 226 22.03 -4.78 16.90
C ASN A 226 20.76 -5.32 17.58
N ASN A 227 20.71 -6.65 17.81
CA ASN A 227 19.71 -7.30 18.66
C ASN A 227 20.37 -7.89 19.91
N PRO A 228 19.68 -7.99 21.06
CA PRO A 228 20.22 -8.58 22.29
C PRO A 228 20.16 -10.12 22.26
N LEU A 229 20.78 -10.74 21.25
CA LEU A 229 20.72 -12.20 21.05
C LEU A 229 21.21 -12.98 22.27
N SER A 230 20.45 -13.99 22.65
CA SER A 230 20.80 -14.89 23.74
C SER A 230 22.01 -15.77 23.40
N SER A 231 22.67 -16.31 24.44
CA SER A 231 23.79 -17.24 24.27
C SER A 231 23.40 -18.49 23.43
N ASP A 232 22.17 -18.98 23.61
CA ASP A 232 21.67 -20.14 22.85
C ASP A 232 21.41 -19.77 21.39
N SER A 233 20.87 -18.59 21.14
CA SER A 233 20.71 -18.05 19.80
C SER A 233 22.04 -18.02 19.04
N ILE A 234 23.11 -17.51 19.69
CA ILE A 234 24.43 -17.39 19.07
C ILE A 234 25.11 -18.76 18.90
N LYS A 235 25.07 -19.64 19.93
CA LYS A 235 25.84 -20.89 19.94
C LYS A 235 25.15 -22.03 19.21
N THR A 236 23.83 -22.00 19.09
CA THR A 236 23.04 -23.12 18.55
C THR A 236 22.38 -22.74 17.26
N TYR A 237 21.45 -21.79 17.30
CA TYR A 237 20.55 -21.50 16.16
C TYR A 237 21.25 -20.79 15.00
N LEU A 238 22.20 -19.88 15.27
CA LEU A 238 23.01 -19.29 14.19
C LEU A 238 23.85 -20.32 13.45
N LEU A 239 24.41 -21.30 14.20
CA LEU A 239 25.20 -22.38 13.60
C LEU A 239 24.33 -23.30 12.74
N GLU A 240 23.11 -23.56 13.17
CA GLU A 240 22.15 -24.35 12.43
C GLU A 240 21.74 -23.67 11.11
N LEU A 241 21.34 -22.41 11.15
CA LEU A 241 21.01 -21.62 9.96
C LEU A 241 22.17 -21.60 8.95
N ARG A 242 23.39 -21.35 9.43
CA ARG A 242 24.60 -21.35 8.57
C ARG A 242 24.91 -22.72 7.97
N LYS A 243 24.67 -23.82 8.69
CA LYS A 243 24.81 -25.18 8.14
C LYS A 243 23.81 -25.45 7.02
N ARG A 244 22.63 -24.82 7.06
CA ARG A 244 21.62 -24.89 6.01
C ARG A 244 21.93 -23.97 4.82
N GLY A 245 23.01 -23.18 4.88
CA GLY A 245 23.43 -22.27 3.81
C GLY A 245 22.84 -20.87 3.92
N VAL A 246 22.09 -20.55 4.99
CA VAL A 246 21.55 -19.21 5.21
C VAL A 246 22.67 -18.23 5.50
N LYS A 247 22.70 -17.09 4.80
CA LYS A 247 23.59 -15.97 5.11
C LYS A 247 23.03 -15.21 6.31
N VAL A 248 23.76 -15.16 7.43
CA VAL A 248 23.30 -14.48 8.65
C VAL A 248 24.29 -13.41 9.06
N ASP A 249 23.84 -12.15 9.08
CA ASP A 249 24.54 -10.98 9.61
C ASP A 249 24.02 -10.66 11.04
N TYR A 250 24.94 -10.60 12.10
CA TYR A 250 24.55 -10.39 13.50
C TYR A 250 25.60 -9.69 14.32
#